data_1c222477e7298075a5e05779b9dcfe2d
#
_entry.id   1c222477e7298075a5e05779b9dcfe2d
#
_cell.length_a   1.000
_cell.length_b   1.000
_cell.length_c   1.000
_cell.angle_alpha   90.00
_cell.angle_beta   90.00
_cell.angle_gamma   90.00
#
_symmetry.space_group_name_H-M   'P 1'
#
loop_
_entity.id
_entity.type
_entity.pdbx_description
1 polymer ?
#
loop_
_entity_poly.entity_id
_entity_poly.type
_entity_poly.pdbx_seq_one_letter_code
_entity_poly.pdbx_strand_id
1 'polypeptide(L)'
;IVNTSRSWTIMVKDFIDNTHTKEHVTDEKLQSIKRELVHRHVAWLTALRYQMRADKPWEMHLKDTKSNAEFREAYYLVCEDEIPIKEAIEPYLSKKEYDEVFAKGNKASQILGVQSRRLKELMDQGLIEDFRHMEMVNVLAEFYTLQGKSERIKNFPYPRQYATLNYLFVWSFILLLPYGVMEGFEVIGDRVLDELALHEVQTDIMHRVQQFIAKHFVWFSIPFSTLLSWVFHTMEKIGENTENPFEGG
;
A
#
# COMPACT_ATOMS: atom_id res chain seq x y z
N ILE A 1 -6.05 2.72 -11.85
CA ILE A 1 -6.27 1.38 -12.43
C ILE A 1 -7.75 1.01 -12.40
N VAL A 2 -8.42 0.99 -11.24
CA VAL A 2 -9.82 0.48 -11.13
C VAL A 2 -10.79 1.18 -12.10
N ASN A 3 -10.80 2.51 -12.13
CA ASN A 3 -11.73 3.24 -13.02
C ASN A 3 -11.40 3.03 -14.50
N THR A 4 -10.12 3.04 -14.85
CA THR A 4 -9.66 2.78 -16.23
C THR A 4 -10.02 1.36 -16.67
N SER A 5 -9.95 0.35 -15.76
CA SER A 5 -10.39 -1.02 -16.02
C SER A 5 -11.91 -1.13 -16.28
N ARG A 6 -12.70 -0.34 -15.56
CA ARG A 6 -14.16 -0.25 -15.81
C ARG A 6 -14.43 0.34 -17.19
N SER A 7 -13.75 1.44 -17.55
CA SER A 7 -13.85 2.06 -18.88
C SER A 7 -13.44 1.08 -19.98
N TRP A 8 -12.34 0.34 -19.78
CA TRP A 8 -11.90 -0.72 -20.69
C TRP A 8 -12.98 -1.75 -20.94
N THR A 9 -13.64 -2.25 -19.90
CA THR A 9 -14.69 -3.26 -20.02
C THR A 9 -15.89 -2.73 -20.82
N ILE A 10 -16.27 -1.46 -20.61
CA ILE A 10 -17.33 -0.79 -21.37
C ILE A 10 -16.94 -0.66 -22.84
N MET A 11 -15.70 -0.21 -23.13
CA MET A 11 -15.21 -0.11 -24.51
C MET A 11 -15.16 -1.46 -25.21
N VAL A 12 -14.70 -2.53 -24.57
CA VAL A 12 -14.72 -3.88 -25.14
C VAL A 12 -16.15 -4.32 -25.45
N LYS A 13 -17.12 -3.99 -24.59
CA LYS A 13 -18.53 -4.33 -24.80
C LYS A 13 -19.12 -3.59 -26.00
N ASP A 14 -18.87 -2.26 -26.11
CA ASP A 14 -19.63 -1.36 -26.97
C ASP A 14 -18.91 -1.03 -28.28
N PHE A 15 -17.57 -1.09 -28.35
CA PHE A 15 -16.77 -0.68 -29.52
C PHE A 15 -16.49 -1.83 -30.50
N ILE A 16 -16.71 -3.08 -30.07
CA ILE A 16 -16.49 -4.26 -30.91
C ILE A 16 -17.83 -4.72 -31.45
N ASP A 17 -18.02 -4.55 -32.73
CA ASP A 17 -19.28 -4.90 -33.42
C ASP A 17 -19.00 -5.43 -34.85
N ASN A 18 -20.08 -5.86 -35.53
CA ASN A 18 -20.05 -6.40 -36.89
C ASN A 18 -20.37 -5.35 -37.96
N THR A 19 -20.49 -4.07 -37.61
CA THR A 19 -21.08 -3.05 -38.49
C THR A 19 -20.22 -2.79 -39.74
N HIS A 20 -18.91 -2.95 -39.62
CA HIS A 20 -17.95 -2.62 -40.69
C HIS A 20 -17.18 -3.83 -41.21
N THR A 21 -17.55 -5.05 -40.81
CA THR A 21 -16.83 -6.25 -41.24
C THR A 21 -17.18 -6.63 -42.68
N LYS A 22 -16.18 -7.08 -43.44
CA LYS A 22 -16.36 -7.63 -44.78
C LYS A 22 -16.93 -9.06 -44.75
N GLU A 23 -16.69 -9.80 -43.69
CA GLU A 23 -17.19 -11.14 -43.46
C GLU A 23 -18.14 -11.15 -42.26
N HIS A 24 -19.29 -11.80 -42.40
CA HIS A 24 -20.26 -11.88 -41.30
C HIS A 24 -19.66 -12.73 -40.16
N VAL A 25 -19.42 -12.11 -39.02
CA VAL A 25 -18.98 -12.80 -37.79
C VAL A 25 -20.22 -13.13 -36.97
N THR A 26 -20.36 -14.38 -36.55
CA THR A 26 -21.50 -14.82 -35.70
C THR A 26 -21.41 -14.13 -34.32
N ASP A 27 -22.56 -13.93 -33.69
CA ASP A 27 -22.65 -13.31 -32.35
C ASP A 27 -21.88 -14.11 -31.31
N GLU A 28 -21.85 -15.45 -31.41
CA GLU A 28 -21.08 -16.31 -30.52
C GLU A 28 -19.58 -16.02 -30.63
N LYS A 29 -19.05 -15.85 -31.85
CA LYS A 29 -17.65 -15.51 -32.09
C LYS A 29 -17.32 -14.11 -31.59
N LEU A 30 -18.25 -13.16 -31.77
CA LEU A 30 -18.12 -11.80 -31.26
C LEU A 30 -18.02 -11.79 -29.72
N GLN A 31 -18.90 -12.55 -29.06
CA GLN A 31 -18.86 -12.70 -27.59
C GLN A 31 -17.57 -13.40 -27.13
N SER A 32 -17.07 -14.38 -27.88
CA SER A 32 -15.79 -15.02 -27.59
C SER A 32 -14.61 -14.04 -27.65
N ILE A 33 -14.57 -13.15 -28.67
CA ILE A 33 -13.56 -12.08 -28.81
C ILE A 33 -13.63 -11.11 -27.63
N LYS A 34 -14.83 -10.64 -27.28
CA LYS A 34 -15.03 -9.75 -26.13
C LYS A 34 -14.53 -10.39 -24.83
N ARG A 35 -14.86 -11.66 -24.61
CA ARG A 35 -14.39 -12.43 -23.46
C ARG A 35 -12.86 -12.57 -23.45
N GLU A 36 -12.25 -12.87 -24.58
CA GLU A 36 -10.79 -12.96 -24.75
C GLU A 36 -10.10 -11.67 -24.31
N LEU A 37 -10.58 -10.51 -24.74
CA LEU A 37 -10.00 -9.21 -24.37
C LEU A 37 -10.15 -8.88 -22.88
N VAL A 38 -11.30 -9.24 -22.29
CA VAL A 38 -11.52 -9.05 -20.84
C VAL A 38 -10.66 -10.02 -20.03
N HIS A 39 -10.57 -11.30 -20.43
CA HIS A 39 -9.72 -12.28 -19.75
C HIS A 39 -8.25 -11.84 -19.78
N ARG A 40 -7.76 -11.35 -20.93
CA ARG A 40 -6.40 -10.85 -21.04
C ARG A 40 -6.15 -9.62 -20.15
N HIS A 41 -7.16 -8.77 -19.97
CA HIS A 41 -7.10 -7.67 -19.01
C HIS A 41 -7.02 -8.19 -17.55
N VAL A 42 -7.79 -9.22 -17.19
CA VAL A 42 -7.69 -9.89 -15.89
C VAL A 42 -6.31 -10.51 -15.70
N ALA A 43 -5.75 -11.16 -16.74
CA ALA A 43 -4.38 -11.68 -16.69
C ALA A 43 -3.35 -10.57 -16.40
N TRP A 44 -3.50 -9.38 -17.02
CA TRP A 44 -2.64 -8.23 -16.75
C TRP A 44 -2.75 -7.76 -15.29
N LEU A 45 -3.97 -7.61 -14.76
CA LEU A 45 -4.19 -7.24 -13.36
C LEU A 45 -3.58 -8.25 -12.40
N THR A 46 -3.73 -9.54 -12.70
CA THR A 46 -3.13 -10.64 -11.93
C THR A 46 -1.60 -10.56 -11.97
N ALA A 47 -1.00 -10.44 -13.16
CA ALA A 47 0.44 -10.31 -13.30
C ALA A 47 1.01 -9.10 -12.56
N LEU A 48 0.31 -7.96 -12.63
CA LEU A 48 0.70 -6.74 -11.92
C LEU A 48 0.60 -6.93 -10.40
N ARG A 49 -0.45 -7.56 -9.92
CA ARG A 49 -0.65 -7.86 -8.49
C ARG A 49 0.50 -8.71 -7.94
N TYR A 50 0.86 -9.80 -8.61
CA TYR A 50 2.01 -10.64 -8.24
C TYR A 50 3.33 -9.84 -8.26
N GLN A 51 3.52 -9.00 -9.26
CA GLN A 51 4.71 -8.16 -9.35
C GLN A 51 4.80 -7.14 -8.20
N MET A 52 3.67 -6.56 -7.78
CA MET A 52 3.63 -5.61 -6.67
C MET A 52 3.82 -6.29 -5.31
N ARG A 53 3.35 -7.53 -5.15
CA ARG A 53 3.48 -8.31 -3.92
C ARG A 53 4.80 -9.07 -3.81
N ALA A 54 5.55 -9.22 -4.91
CA ALA A 54 6.85 -9.88 -4.89
C ALA A 54 7.81 -9.21 -3.88
N ASP A 55 8.40 -10.02 -3.02
CA ASP A 55 9.32 -9.56 -1.98
C ASP A 55 10.56 -8.88 -2.57
N LYS A 56 10.98 -7.81 -1.94
CA LYS A 56 12.20 -7.09 -2.28
C LYS A 56 13.23 -7.22 -1.16
N PRO A 57 14.53 -7.22 -1.47
CA PRO A 57 15.57 -7.39 -0.45
C PRO A 57 15.53 -6.37 0.70
N TRP A 58 14.97 -5.18 0.46
CA TRP A 58 14.84 -4.13 1.48
C TRP A 58 13.60 -4.26 2.37
N GLU A 59 12.63 -5.13 2.02
CA GLU A 59 11.43 -5.39 2.80
C GLU A 59 11.61 -6.53 3.81
N MET A 60 12.64 -7.37 3.65
CA MET A 60 12.83 -8.60 4.42
C MET A 60 13.00 -8.35 5.93
N HIS A 61 13.70 -7.28 6.31
CA HIS A 61 13.97 -6.99 7.74
C HIS A 61 12.71 -6.60 8.54
N LEU A 62 11.66 -6.09 7.88
CA LEU A 62 10.37 -5.81 8.52
C LEU A 62 9.56 -7.09 8.79
N LYS A 63 9.81 -8.13 8.00
CA LYS A 63 9.12 -9.42 8.09
C LYS A 63 9.73 -10.36 9.14
N ASP A 64 10.99 -10.15 9.49
CA ASP A 64 11.76 -11.05 10.37
C ASP A 64 11.38 -10.94 11.86
N THR A 65 10.54 -9.96 12.24
CA THR A 65 10.07 -9.85 13.62
C THR A 65 8.98 -10.89 13.88
N LYS A 66 9.19 -11.76 14.86
CA LYS A 66 8.28 -12.85 15.20
C LYS A 66 6.82 -12.40 15.39
N SER A 67 6.59 -11.27 16.06
CA SER A 67 5.24 -10.73 16.27
C SER A 67 4.56 -10.28 14.97
N ASN A 68 5.32 -9.74 14.01
CA ASN A 68 4.80 -9.35 12.70
C ASN A 68 4.47 -10.58 11.85
N ALA A 69 5.29 -11.62 11.91
CA ALA A 69 5.05 -12.90 11.23
C ALA A 69 3.76 -13.55 11.75
N GLU A 70 3.59 -13.67 13.07
CA GLU A 70 2.39 -14.23 13.70
C GLU A 70 1.13 -13.39 13.37
N PHE A 71 1.24 -12.06 13.36
CA PHE A 71 0.13 -11.18 12.99
C PHE A 71 -0.27 -11.35 11.53
N ARG A 72 0.70 -11.42 10.61
CA ARG A 72 0.44 -11.64 9.18
C ARG A 72 -0.23 -12.98 8.92
N GLU A 73 0.28 -14.05 9.52
CA GLU A 73 -0.31 -15.39 9.40
C GLU A 73 -1.75 -15.43 9.92
N ALA A 74 -2.05 -14.69 10.98
CA ALA A 74 -3.38 -14.65 11.59
C ALA A 74 -4.39 -13.79 10.83
N TYR A 75 -3.95 -12.69 10.19
CA TYR A 75 -4.85 -11.66 9.66
C TYR A 75 -4.74 -11.41 8.15
N TYR A 76 -3.64 -11.82 7.49
CA TYR A 76 -3.47 -11.58 6.05
C TYR A 76 -3.59 -12.88 5.26
N LEU A 77 -4.60 -12.92 4.38
CA LEU A 77 -4.71 -13.97 3.37
C LEU A 77 -4.06 -13.48 2.08
N VAL A 78 -2.83 -13.91 1.82
CA VAL A 78 -2.09 -13.55 0.61
C VAL A 78 -2.16 -14.73 -0.36
N CYS A 79 -3.13 -14.71 -1.27
CA CYS A 79 -3.33 -15.79 -2.24
C CYS A 79 -2.09 -16.04 -3.13
N GLU A 80 -1.22 -15.05 -3.30
CA GLU A 80 0.01 -15.14 -4.08
C GLU A 80 1.08 -16.02 -3.45
N ASP A 81 1.02 -16.23 -2.15
CA ASP A 81 1.93 -17.14 -1.43
C ASP A 81 1.51 -18.61 -1.63
N GLU A 82 0.21 -18.85 -1.85
CA GLU A 82 -0.36 -20.19 -2.03
C GLU A 82 -0.38 -20.65 -3.48
N ILE A 83 -0.70 -19.74 -4.41
CA ILE A 83 -0.89 -20.06 -5.84
C ILE A 83 0.24 -19.47 -6.65
N PRO A 84 1.02 -20.28 -7.39
CA PRO A 84 2.04 -19.77 -8.29
C PRO A 84 1.45 -18.90 -9.41
N ILE A 85 2.16 -17.83 -9.79
CA ILE A 85 1.74 -16.92 -10.88
C ILE A 85 1.38 -17.64 -12.17
N LYS A 86 2.04 -18.78 -12.45
CA LYS A 86 1.79 -19.61 -13.63
C LYS A 86 0.37 -20.15 -13.65
N GLU A 87 -0.07 -20.71 -12.55
CA GLU A 87 -1.42 -21.27 -12.39
C GLU A 87 -2.48 -20.16 -12.34
N ALA A 88 -2.15 -19.03 -11.71
CA ALA A 88 -3.08 -17.90 -11.58
C ALA A 88 -3.40 -17.21 -12.91
N ILE A 89 -2.49 -17.25 -13.89
CA ILE A 89 -2.65 -16.58 -15.21
C ILE A 89 -3.14 -17.55 -16.28
N GLU A 90 -2.83 -18.84 -16.17
CA GLU A 90 -3.14 -19.85 -17.19
C GLU A 90 -4.61 -19.82 -17.67
N PRO A 91 -5.65 -19.67 -16.81
CA PRO A 91 -7.05 -19.67 -17.23
C PRO A 91 -7.44 -18.49 -18.13
N TYR A 92 -6.65 -17.43 -18.19
CA TYR A 92 -6.99 -16.17 -18.83
C TYR A 92 -6.27 -15.94 -20.17
N LEU A 93 -5.30 -16.78 -20.52
CA LEU A 93 -4.51 -16.66 -21.76
C LEU A 93 -4.64 -17.95 -22.59
N SER A 94 -4.58 -17.80 -23.91
CA SER A 94 -4.36 -18.95 -24.77
C SER A 94 -2.96 -19.52 -24.55
N LYS A 95 -2.76 -20.82 -24.82
CA LYS A 95 -1.47 -21.49 -24.64
C LYS A 95 -0.31 -20.77 -25.36
N LYS A 96 -0.54 -20.30 -26.59
CA LYS A 96 0.45 -19.56 -27.37
C LYS A 96 0.83 -18.23 -26.71
N GLU A 97 -0.13 -17.47 -26.21
CA GLU A 97 0.09 -16.20 -25.52
C GLU A 97 0.78 -16.42 -24.19
N TYR A 98 0.37 -17.45 -23.46
CA TYR A 98 1.01 -17.85 -22.22
C TYR A 98 2.51 -18.12 -22.41
N ASP A 99 2.86 -18.95 -23.40
CA ASP A 99 4.26 -19.28 -23.69
C ASP A 99 5.06 -18.02 -24.10
N GLU A 100 4.45 -17.14 -24.92
CA GLU A 100 5.07 -15.87 -25.32
C GLU A 100 5.33 -14.94 -24.13
N VAL A 101 4.33 -14.78 -23.23
CA VAL A 101 4.42 -13.91 -22.06
C VAL A 101 5.46 -14.43 -21.05
N PHE A 102 5.46 -15.74 -20.80
CA PHE A 102 6.37 -16.34 -19.82
C PHE A 102 7.82 -16.47 -20.32
N ALA A 103 8.06 -16.41 -21.62
CA ALA A 103 9.41 -16.37 -22.19
C ALA A 103 10.14 -15.04 -21.91
N LYS A 104 9.43 -13.99 -21.52
CA LYS A 104 9.97 -12.63 -21.34
C LYS A 104 9.95 -12.18 -19.87
N GLY A 105 10.68 -11.11 -19.56
CA GLY A 105 10.87 -10.65 -18.18
C GLY A 105 9.62 -10.09 -17.52
N ASN A 106 9.13 -8.90 -17.91
CA ASN A 106 7.97 -8.25 -17.29
C ASN A 106 6.67 -8.79 -17.90
N LYS A 107 5.99 -9.71 -17.18
CA LYS A 107 4.76 -10.38 -17.66
C LYS A 107 3.62 -9.40 -17.90
N ALA A 108 3.40 -8.45 -16.99
CA ALA A 108 2.33 -7.46 -17.10
C ALA A 108 2.50 -6.62 -18.38
N SER A 109 3.71 -6.11 -18.64
CA SER A 109 3.99 -5.35 -19.87
C SER A 109 3.80 -6.19 -21.13
N GLN A 110 4.17 -7.47 -21.11
CA GLN A 110 3.99 -8.35 -22.26
C GLN A 110 2.51 -8.60 -22.57
N ILE A 111 1.67 -8.77 -21.55
CA ILE A 111 0.22 -8.96 -21.72
C ILE A 111 -0.40 -7.72 -22.37
N LEU A 112 -0.02 -6.50 -21.98
CA LEU A 112 -0.47 -5.28 -22.67
C LEU A 112 -0.01 -5.22 -24.12
N GLY A 113 1.20 -5.67 -24.41
CA GLY A 113 1.70 -5.77 -25.79
C GLY A 113 0.90 -6.75 -26.64
N VAL A 114 0.57 -7.92 -26.11
CA VAL A 114 -0.32 -8.89 -26.77
C VAL A 114 -1.71 -8.31 -26.98
N GLN A 115 -2.25 -7.58 -26.01
CA GLN A 115 -3.54 -6.89 -26.10
C GLN A 115 -3.55 -5.86 -27.23
N SER A 116 -2.52 -5.03 -27.33
CA SER A 116 -2.38 -4.04 -28.40
C SER A 116 -2.34 -4.68 -29.78
N ARG A 117 -1.56 -5.76 -29.95
CA ARG A 117 -1.50 -6.52 -31.20
C ARG A 117 -2.88 -7.06 -31.59
N ARG A 118 -3.61 -7.58 -30.63
CA ARG A 118 -4.95 -8.12 -30.88
C ARG A 118 -5.96 -7.04 -31.28
N LEU A 119 -5.89 -5.85 -30.69
CA LEU A 119 -6.73 -4.72 -31.12
C LEU A 119 -6.46 -4.33 -32.55
N LYS A 120 -5.19 -4.32 -32.97
CA LYS A 120 -4.82 -4.06 -34.36
C LYS A 120 -5.40 -5.12 -35.31
N GLU A 121 -5.29 -6.39 -34.97
CA GLU A 121 -5.89 -7.48 -35.76
C GLU A 121 -7.41 -7.32 -35.93
N LEU A 122 -8.10 -6.93 -34.85
CA LEU A 122 -9.55 -6.71 -34.87
C LEU A 122 -9.94 -5.49 -35.73
N MET A 123 -9.13 -4.43 -35.69
CA MET A 123 -9.30 -3.27 -36.57
C MET A 123 -9.10 -3.68 -38.05
N ASP A 124 -8.04 -4.42 -38.35
CA ASP A 124 -7.74 -4.89 -39.71
C ASP A 124 -8.86 -5.82 -40.26
N GLN A 125 -9.58 -6.52 -39.37
CA GLN A 125 -10.77 -7.33 -39.68
C GLN A 125 -12.05 -6.50 -39.80
N GLY A 126 -12.05 -5.21 -39.48
CA GLY A 126 -13.21 -4.33 -39.49
C GLY A 126 -14.19 -4.53 -38.31
N LEU A 127 -13.72 -5.20 -37.22
CA LEU A 127 -14.50 -5.41 -36.00
C LEU A 127 -14.38 -4.22 -35.03
N ILE A 128 -13.43 -3.34 -35.26
CA ILE A 128 -13.22 -2.09 -34.50
C ILE A 128 -13.00 -0.97 -35.52
N GLU A 129 -13.75 0.11 -35.39
CA GLU A 129 -13.60 1.31 -36.20
C GLU A 129 -12.32 2.07 -35.81
N ASP A 130 -11.70 2.79 -36.73
CA ASP A 130 -10.41 3.48 -36.55
C ASP A 130 -10.41 4.43 -35.32
N PHE A 131 -11.43 5.25 -35.13
CA PHE A 131 -11.53 6.13 -33.97
C PHE A 131 -11.68 5.37 -32.66
N ARG A 132 -12.48 4.31 -32.64
CA ARG A 132 -12.67 3.45 -31.47
C ARG A 132 -11.38 2.69 -31.13
N HIS A 133 -10.64 2.24 -32.17
CA HIS A 133 -9.32 1.61 -32.00
C HIS A 133 -8.34 2.57 -31.35
N MET A 134 -8.30 3.83 -31.82
CA MET A 134 -7.42 4.86 -31.24
C MET A 134 -7.73 5.09 -29.77
N GLU A 135 -9.00 5.20 -29.38
CA GLU A 135 -9.41 5.36 -27.98
C GLU A 135 -9.02 4.13 -27.12
N MET A 136 -9.21 2.92 -27.63
CA MET A 136 -8.78 1.70 -26.91
C MET A 136 -7.26 1.63 -26.75
N VAL A 137 -6.48 2.06 -27.74
CA VAL A 137 -5.01 2.15 -27.61
C VAL A 137 -4.59 3.22 -26.63
N ASN A 138 -5.28 4.36 -26.56
CA ASN A 138 -5.03 5.38 -25.55
C ASN A 138 -5.24 4.84 -24.13
N VAL A 139 -6.27 4.04 -23.90
CA VAL A 139 -6.50 3.38 -22.62
C VAL A 139 -5.41 2.36 -22.29
N LEU A 140 -4.89 1.62 -23.28
CA LEU A 140 -3.71 0.75 -23.06
C LEU A 140 -2.47 1.56 -22.68
N ALA A 141 -2.24 2.71 -23.29
CA ALA A 141 -1.14 3.61 -22.92
C ALA A 141 -1.31 4.15 -21.50
N GLU A 142 -2.56 4.42 -21.09
CA GLU A 142 -2.84 4.77 -19.69
C GLU A 142 -2.55 3.61 -18.73
N PHE A 143 -2.89 2.38 -19.08
CA PHE A 143 -2.51 1.20 -18.27
C PHE A 143 -1.01 1.06 -18.12
N TYR A 144 -0.21 1.27 -19.17
CA TYR A 144 1.24 1.32 -19.06
C TYR A 144 1.71 2.41 -18.10
N THR A 145 1.10 3.59 -18.18
CA THR A 145 1.42 4.71 -17.27
C THR A 145 1.10 4.36 -15.82
N LEU A 146 -0.05 3.77 -15.56
CA LEU A 146 -0.50 3.36 -14.23
C LEU A 146 0.35 2.22 -13.67
N GLN A 147 0.70 1.24 -14.50
CA GLN A 147 1.65 0.18 -14.17
C GLN A 147 3.00 0.77 -13.78
N GLY A 148 3.56 1.66 -14.61
CA GLY A 148 4.85 2.30 -14.34
C GLY A 148 4.86 3.12 -13.05
N LYS A 149 3.75 3.81 -12.73
CA LYS A 149 3.58 4.51 -11.44
C LYS A 149 3.60 3.53 -10.26
N SER A 150 2.89 2.40 -10.37
CA SER A 150 2.87 1.36 -9.32
C SER A 150 4.23 0.71 -9.15
N GLU A 151 4.90 0.36 -10.25
CA GLU A 151 6.26 -0.19 -10.26
C GLU A 151 7.28 0.79 -9.64
N ARG A 152 7.13 2.08 -9.91
CA ARG A 152 7.98 3.12 -9.31
C ARG A 152 7.79 3.19 -7.81
N ILE A 153 6.57 3.18 -7.30
CA ILE A 153 6.29 3.17 -5.86
C ILE A 153 6.92 1.92 -5.22
N LYS A 154 6.74 0.75 -5.84
CA LYS A 154 7.28 -0.51 -5.32
C LYS A 154 8.81 -0.58 -5.35
N ASN A 155 9.44 -0.07 -6.40
CA ASN A 155 10.89 -0.20 -6.63
C ASN A 155 11.70 1.01 -6.13
N PHE A 156 11.04 2.05 -5.62
CA PHE A 156 11.69 3.23 -5.07
C PHE A 156 11.36 3.34 -3.58
N PRO A 157 12.04 2.55 -2.73
CA PRO A 157 11.82 2.59 -1.30
C PRO A 157 12.13 3.98 -0.76
N TYR A 158 11.48 4.34 0.33
CA TYR A 158 11.84 5.53 1.10
C TYR A 158 13.34 5.50 1.41
N PRO A 159 14.10 6.59 1.16
CA PRO A 159 15.55 6.56 1.33
C PRO A 159 15.93 6.09 2.74
N ARG A 160 16.65 4.99 2.84
CA ARG A 160 17.08 4.36 4.10
C ARG A 160 17.70 5.33 5.10
N GLN A 161 18.41 6.32 4.58
CA GLN A 161 19.02 7.35 5.38
C GLN A 161 18.01 8.15 6.22
N TYR A 162 16.84 8.47 5.65
CA TYR A 162 15.78 9.16 6.37
C TYR A 162 15.12 8.27 7.43
N ALA A 163 14.90 7.00 7.12
CA ALA A 163 14.38 6.05 8.09
C ALA A 163 15.34 5.88 9.26
N THR A 164 16.64 5.73 9.01
CA THR A 164 17.68 5.64 10.05
C THR A 164 17.78 6.92 10.88
N LEU A 165 17.70 8.10 10.24
CA LEU A 165 17.71 9.39 10.94
C LEU A 165 16.47 9.56 11.80
N ASN A 166 15.29 9.21 11.29
CA ASN A 166 14.04 9.29 12.06
C ASN A 166 14.12 8.39 13.30
N TYR A 167 14.55 7.14 13.13
CA TYR A 167 14.79 6.22 14.24
C TYR A 167 15.73 6.81 15.29
N LEU A 168 16.89 7.36 14.85
CA LEU A 168 17.85 7.98 15.76
C LEU A 168 17.24 9.18 16.51
N PHE A 169 16.47 10.03 15.81
CA PHE A 169 15.84 11.20 16.45
C PHE A 169 14.76 10.78 17.44
N VAL A 170 13.91 9.82 17.12
CA VAL A 170 12.87 9.31 18.03
C VAL A 170 13.51 8.73 19.28
N TRP A 171 14.55 7.90 19.16
CA TRP A 171 15.25 7.34 20.31
C TRP A 171 15.99 8.38 21.13
N SER A 172 16.65 9.36 20.48
CA SER A 172 17.29 10.47 21.17
C SER A 172 16.27 11.31 21.93
N PHE A 173 15.11 11.58 21.33
CA PHE A 173 14.01 12.29 21.96
C PHE A 173 13.47 11.53 23.18
N ILE A 174 13.20 10.23 23.06
CA ILE A 174 12.74 9.37 24.16
C ILE A 174 13.74 9.40 25.33
N LEU A 175 15.04 9.34 25.03
CA LEU A 175 16.09 9.36 26.06
C LEU A 175 16.18 10.72 26.78
N LEU A 176 16.02 11.82 26.04
CA LEU A 176 16.16 13.17 26.59
C LEU A 176 14.88 13.71 27.23
N LEU A 177 13.72 13.15 26.86
CA LEU A 177 12.41 13.62 27.32
C LEU A 177 12.27 13.70 28.85
N PRO A 178 12.69 12.70 29.66
CA PRO A 178 12.57 12.78 31.12
C PRO A 178 13.32 13.98 31.69
N TYR A 179 14.49 14.28 31.15
CA TYR A 179 15.28 15.43 31.61
C TYR A 179 14.64 16.77 31.24
N GLY A 180 14.05 16.86 30.04
CA GLY A 180 13.39 18.08 29.56
C GLY A 180 12.09 18.43 30.33
N VAL A 181 11.36 17.42 30.81
CA VAL A 181 10.11 17.66 31.53
C VAL A 181 10.30 17.77 33.05
N MET A 182 11.40 17.30 33.61
CA MET A 182 11.65 17.24 35.03
C MET A 182 11.57 18.64 35.69
N GLU A 183 12.25 19.64 35.11
CA GLU A 183 12.23 21.03 35.58
C GLU A 183 10.80 21.61 35.60
N GLY A 184 10.00 21.32 34.55
CA GLY A 184 8.60 21.77 34.49
C GLY A 184 7.76 21.21 35.64
N PHE A 185 7.94 19.94 35.98
CA PHE A 185 7.23 19.30 37.10
C PHE A 185 7.72 19.83 38.46
N GLU A 186 9.00 20.13 38.62
CA GLU A 186 9.55 20.76 39.82
C GLU A 186 8.96 22.15 40.03
N VAL A 187 8.96 23.01 39.01
CA VAL A 187 8.36 24.36 39.08
C VAL A 187 6.87 24.33 39.39
N ILE A 188 6.11 23.36 38.88
CA ILE A 188 4.68 23.20 39.20
C ILE A 188 4.53 22.79 40.65
N GLY A 189 5.34 21.87 41.14
CA GLY A 189 5.33 21.43 42.53
C GLY A 189 5.59 22.60 43.50
N ASP A 190 6.59 23.40 43.21
CA ASP A 190 6.95 24.58 44.00
C ASP A 190 5.84 25.63 44.02
N ARG A 191 5.22 25.93 42.90
CA ARG A 191 4.06 26.85 42.82
C ARG A 191 2.89 26.38 43.68
N VAL A 192 2.58 25.09 43.62
CA VAL A 192 1.49 24.51 44.45
C VAL A 192 1.84 24.61 45.93
N LEU A 193 3.12 24.40 46.31
CA LEU A 193 3.56 24.58 47.69
C LEU A 193 3.42 26.04 48.17
N ASP A 194 3.82 27.00 47.31
CA ASP A 194 3.68 28.45 47.64
C ASP A 194 2.20 28.85 47.78
N GLU A 195 1.31 28.37 46.92
CA GLU A 195 -0.15 28.62 47.06
C GLU A 195 -0.71 28.01 48.32
N LEU A 196 -0.32 26.78 48.68
CA LEU A 196 -0.75 26.12 49.91
C LEU A 196 -0.24 26.84 51.16
N ALA A 197 0.94 27.48 51.10
CA ALA A 197 1.53 28.27 52.18
C ALA A 197 0.79 29.61 52.39
N LEU A 198 0.23 30.21 51.33
CA LEU A 198 -0.54 31.45 51.38
C LEU A 198 -1.93 31.27 51.99
N HIS A 199 -2.50 30.08 51.87
CA HIS A 199 -3.79 29.74 52.50
C HIS A 199 -3.56 29.25 53.94
N GLU A 200 -3.43 30.17 54.87
CA GLU A 200 -3.34 29.90 56.32
C GLU A 200 -4.59 29.13 56.78
N VAL A 201 -4.31 28.02 57.49
CA VAL A 201 -5.27 27.31 58.35
C VAL A 201 -6.24 26.34 57.68
N GLN A 202 -5.80 25.12 57.65
CA GLN A 202 -6.53 23.99 58.28
C GLN A 202 -5.62 22.78 58.32
N THR A 203 -5.31 22.27 59.49
CA THR A 203 -4.63 20.99 59.75
C THR A 203 -5.54 19.82 59.36
N ASP A 204 -6.11 19.89 58.18
CA ASP A 204 -6.93 18.81 57.62
C ASP A 204 -5.99 17.79 56.89
N ILE A 205 -6.35 16.53 57.00
CA ILE A 205 -5.64 15.43 56.33
C ILE A 205 -5.43 15.74 54.85
N MET A 206 -6.42 16.37 54.23
CA MET A 206 -6.35 16.75 52.81
C MET A 206 -5.21 17.72 52.51
N HIS A 207 -4.98 18.72 53.36
CA HIS A 207 -3.88 19.68 53.19
C HIS A 207 -2.51 19.01 53.29
N ARG A 208 -2.33 18.06 54.23
CA ARG A 208 -1.09 17.28 54.36
C ARG A 208 -0.84 16.39 53.11
N VAL A 209 -1.89 15.80 52.56
CA VAL A 209 -1.79 15.00 51.32
C VAL A 209 -1.40 15.89 50.14
N GLN A 210 -2.01 17.08 50.01
CA GLN A 210 -1.64 18.03 48.94
C GLN A 210 -0.21 18.50 49.06
N GLN A 211 0.28 18.85 50.25
CA GLN A 211 1.67 19.20 50.47
C GLN A 211 2.64 18.06 50.14
N PHE A 212 2.28 16.82 50.52
CA PHE A 212 3.11 15.65 50.18
C PHE A 212 3.18 15.43 48.69
N ILE A 213 2.05 15.52 47.96
CA ILE A 213 2.01 15.39 46.50
C ILE A 213 2.81 16.51 45.85
N ALA A 214 2.63 17.76 46.26
CA ALA A 214 3.35 18.90 45.69
C ALA A 214 4.88 18.78 45.88
N LYS A 215 5.31 18.40 47.10
CA LYS A 215 6.74 18.17 47.39
C LYS A 215 7.39 17.08 46.56
N HIS A 216 6.62 16.09 46.12
CA HIS A 216 7.09 14.97 45.34
C HIS A 216 6.59 15.01 43.89
N PHE A 217 6.12 16.17 43.43
CA PHE A 217 5.50 16.31 42.10
C PHE A 217 6.42 15.97 40.95
N VAL A 218 7.72 16.17 41.13
CA VAL A 218 8.74 15.79 40.15
C VAL A 218 8.70 14.31 39.76
N TRP A 219 8.27 13.41 40.65
CA TRP A 219 8.14 11.98 40.35
C TRP A 219 7.06 11.65 39.34
N PHE A 220 6.07 12.55 39.14
CA PHE A 220 5.06 12.41 38.09
C PHE A 220 5.64 12.62 36.69
N SER A 221 6.85 13.20 36.58
CA SER A 221 7.58 13.28 35.30
C SER A 221 7.89 11.90 34.74
N ILE A 222 8.07 10.85 35.57
CA ILE A 222 8.39 9.49 35.14
C ILE A 222 7.21 8.86 34.39
N PRO A 223 6.00 8.69 34.96
CA PRO A 223 4.88 8.13 34.22
C PRO A 223 4.48 8.99 33.02
N PHE A 224 4.60 10.31 33.11
CA PHE A 224 4.32 11.22 32.01
C PHE A 224 5.30 11.05 30.84
N SER A 225 6.60 11.05 31.12
CA SER A 225 7.62 10.80 30.07
C SER A 225 7.53 9.40 29.49
N THR A 226 7.18 8.39 30.31
CA THR A 226 6.95 7.01 29.83
C THR A 226 5.79 6.96 28.86
N LEU A 227 4.68 7.62 29.18
CA LEU A 227 3.49 7.66 28.31
C LEU A 227 3.80 8.37 26.98
N LEU A 228 4.47 9.53 27.02
CA LEU A 228 4.87 10.22 25.80
C LEU A 228 5.87 9.39 24.98
N SER A 229 6.86 8.79 25.62
CA SER A 229 7.82 7.91 24.95
C SER A 229 7.14 6.73 24.26
N TRP A 230 6.15 6.14 24.90
CA TRP A 230 5.34 5.08 24.33
C TRP A 230 4.56 5.54 23.09
N VAL A 231 3.95 6.74 23.15
CA VAL A 231 3.24 7.32 21.99
C VAL A 231 4.19 7.52 20.81
N PHE A 232 5.34 8.16 21.02
CA PHE A 232 6.32 8.41 19.96
C PHE A 232 6.89 7.11 19.38
N HIS A 233 7.20 6.14 20.24
CA HIS A 233 7.66 4.83 19.78
C HIS A 233 6.57 4.09 18.97
N THR A 234 5.32 4.16 19.41
CA THR A 234 4.20 3.54 18.67
C THR A 234 3.98 4.21 17.32
N MET A 235 4.06 5.55 17.24
CA MET A 235 3.95 6.28 15.97
C MET A 235 5.07 5.89 14.99
N GLU A 236 6.29 5.74 15.48
CA GLU A 236 7.42 5.29 14.68
C GLU A 236 7.19 3.86 14.14
N LYS A 237 6.72 2.96 15.00
CA LYS A 237 6.39 1.58 14.59
C LYS A 237 5.24 1.50 13.58
N ILE A 238 4.22 2.34 13.69
CA ILE A 238 3.15 2.44 12.70
C ILE A 238 3.73 2.93 11.38
N GLY A 239 4.59 3.95 11.39
CA GLY A 239 5.27 4.45 10.18
C GLY A 239 6.10 3.37 9.48
N GLU A 240 6.87 2.59 10.23
CA GLU A 240 7.67 1.48 9.73
C GLU A 240 6.80 0.39 9.08
N ASN A 241 5.69 0.01 9.72
CA ASN A 241 4.80 -1.04 9.23
C ASN A 241 3.98 -0.61 7.99
N THR A 242 3.80 0.69 7.75
CA THR A 242 3.05 1.21 6.58
C THR A 242 3.93 1.54 5.38
N GLU A 243 5.22 1.25 5.43
CA GLU A 243 6.18 1.57 4.36
C GLU A 243 5.87 0.83 3.04
N ASN A 244 5.28 -0.38 3.10
CA ASN A 244 4.92 -1.16 1.93
C ASN A 244 3.42 -1.15 1.65
N PRO A 245 2.90 -0.27 0.76
CA PRO A 245 1.48 -0.17 0.47
C PRO A 245 0.91 -1.38 -0.31
N PHE A 246 1.76 -2.31 -0.74
CA PHE A 246 1.38 -3.49 -1.53
C PHE A 246 1.45 -4.80 -0.73
N GLU A 247 1.70 -4.75 0.57
CA GLU A 247 1.86 -5.95 1.40
C GLU A 247 0.60 -6.82 1.47
N GLY A 248 -0.55 -6.22 1.22
CA GLY A 248 -1.84 -6.92 1.21
C GLY A 248 -2.48 -6.95 2.59
N GLY A 249 -3.74 -6.61 2.66
CA GLY A 249 -4.64 -6.71 3.80
C GLY A 249 -6.02 -6.98 3.25
#